data_d3cf5cbbcf6c0421c55716617b263e3b
#
_entry.id   d3cf5cbbcf6c0421c55716617b263e3b
#
_cell.length_a   1.000
_cell.length_b   1.000
_cell.length_c   1.000
_cell.angle_alpha   90.00
_cell.angle_beta   90.00
_cell.angle_gamma   90.00
#
_symmetry.space_group_name_H-M   'P 1'
#
loop_
_entity.id
_entity.type
_entity.pdbx_description
1 polymer ?
#
loop_
_entity_poly.entity_id
_entity_poly.type
_entity_poly.pdbx_seq_one_letter_code
_entity_poly.pdbx_strand_id
1 'polypeptide(L)'
;MSRDLLGLEGKIVMVTGAGRGFGRAIAHGYGRNGATVIAVDPDVELATGVASEVEALGATAIPIRGDMSVVLDVTSTFEKVEELFGLLDGIVHVTTAESKTPFVELLEGEWYDLMSQDVKSSLYVLQQGLRHLAGGGFVTIVLPPAARIEPHTVSVRKAVEGLIEGATRTFPGVRVNGVVPSRDPVGDPYDLPLVRAALGLVSMVSEGIRGVVLEVQLPEPPLEFEPYAALRELP
;
A
#
# COMPACT_ATOMS: atom_id res chain seq x y z
N MET A 1 29.07 -6.70 -1.88
CA MET A 1 28.62 -5.30 -2.08
C MET A 1 27.26 -5.35 -2.77
N SER A 2 26.20 -5.21 -2.01
CA SER A 2 24.86 -5.04 -2.58
C SER A 2 24.84 -3.70 -3.30
N ARG A 3 24.59 -3.69 -4.61
CA ARG A 3 24.29 -2.44 -5.31
C ARG A 3 22.90 -2.02 -4.87
N ASP A 4 22.79 -0.90 -4.18
CA ASP A 4 21.50 -0.22 -3.94
C ASP A 4 20.93 0.28 -5.27
N LEU A 5 20.35 -0.65 -6.05
CA LEU A 5 19.80 -0.38 -7.38
C LEU A 5 18.52 0.45 -7.31
N LEU A 6 17.92 0.58 -6.13
CA LEU A 6 16.65 1.25 -5.93
C LEU A 6 16.79 2.58 -5.17
N GLY A 7 17.99 2.89 -4.64
CA GLY A 7 18.23 4.10 -3.86
C GLY A 7 17.45 4.13 -2.55
N LEU A 8 17.22 2.96 -1.94
CA LEU A 8 16.39 2.81 -0.72
C LEU A 8 17.23 2.65 0.55
N GLU A 9 18.54 2.43 0.41
CA GLU A 9 19.43 2.30 1.58
C GLU A 9 19.42 3.59 2.41
N GLY A 10 19.10 3.46 3.68
CA GLY A 10 18.98 4.59 4.60
C GLY A 10 17.71 5.46 4.43
N LYS A 11 16.79 5.11 3.54
CA LYS A 11 15.51 5.79 3.37
C LYS A 11 14.52 5.40 4.47
N ILE A 12 13.71 6.36 4.91
CA ILE A 12 12.66 6.15 5.90
C ILE A 12 11.32 6.14 5.20
N VAL A 13 10.67 4.97 5.18
CA VAL A 13 9.41 4.76 4.44
C VAL A 13 8.32 4.27 5.38
N MET A 14 7.21 4.99 5.40
CA MET A 14 6.01 4.58 6.12
C MET A 14 5.10 3.76 5.19
N VAL A 15 4.70 2.57 5.63
CA VAL A 15 3.73 1.71 4.94
C VAL A 15 2.49 1.61 5.82
N THR A 16 1.34 2.09 5.34
CA THR A 16 0.07 1.99 6.06
C THR A 16 -0.79 0.87 5.48
N GLY A 17 -1.58 0.20 6.31
CA GLY A 17 -2.21 -1.07 5.97
C GLY A 17 -1.15 -2.18 5.86
N ALA A 18 -0.08 -2.07 6.67
CA ALA A 18 1.08 -2.94 6.56
C ALA A 18 0.85 -4.37 7.09
N GLY A 19 -0.18 -4.59 7.89
CA GLY A 19 -0.34 -5.82 8.66
C GLY A 19 -0.57 -7.09 7.84
N ARG A 20 -1.05 -6.98 6.61
CA ARG A 20 -1.38 -8.12 5.76
C ARG A 20 -1.31 -7.81 4.27
N GLY A 21 -1.48 -8.85 3.45
CA GLY A 21 -1.61 -8.74 1.99
C GLY A 21 -0.53 -7.91 1.32
N PHE A 22 -0.94 -6.96 0.50
CA PHE A 22 -0.02 -6.10 -0.25
C PHE A 22 0.85 -5.22 0.65
N GLY A 23 0.29 -4.68 1.74
CA GLY A 23 1.05 -3.83 2.66
C GLY A 23 2.21 -4.57 3.31
N ARG A 24 1.96 -5.80 3.80
CA ARG A 24 2.99 -6.67 4.37
C ARG A 24 4.07 -6.99 3.34
N ALA A 25 3.67 -7.40 2.12
CA ALA A 25 4.61 -7.70 1.05
C ALA A 25 5.50 -6.51 0.68
N ILE A 26 4.90 -5.31 0.60
CA ILE A 26 5.61 -4.08 0.30
C ILE A 26 6.57 -3.70 1.43
N ALA A 27 6.14 -3.79 2.69
CA ALA A 27 7.00 -3.53 3.86
C ALA A 27 8.26 -4.42 3.83
N HIS A 28 8.11 -5.71 3.55
CA HIS A 28 9.23 -6.63 3.35
C HIS A 28 10.12 -6.23 2.16
N GLY A 29 9.51 -5.82 1.05
CA GLY A 29 10.25 -5.36 -0.14
C GLY A 29 11.14 -4.17 0.17
N TYR A 30 10.62 -3.18 0.89
CA TYR A 30 11.39 -2.01 1.32
C TYR A 30 12.52 -2.38 2.28
N GLY A 31 12.23 -3.20 3.30
CA GLY A 31 13.24 -3.68 4.24
C GLY A 31 14.38 -4.43 3.54
N ARG A 32 14.08 -5.34 2.63
CA ARG A 32 15.10 -6.07 1.84
C ARG A 32 16.02 -5.18 1.00
N ASN A 33 15.56 -3.98 0.69
CA ASN A 33 16.34 -2.99 -0.08
C ASN A 33 16.95 -1.88 0.80
N GLY A 34 17.05 -2.12 2.12
CA GLY A 34 17.81 -1.27 3.04
C GLY A 34 17.06 -0.06 3.59
N ALA A 35 15.75 0.05 3.35
CA ALA A 35 14.94 1.08 3.97
C ALA A 35 14.64 0.77 5.44
N THR A 36 14.53 1.83 6.26
CA THR A 36 13.83 1.77 7.54
C THR A 36 12.35 1.80 7.28
N VAL A 37 11.61 0.81 7.78
CA VAL A 37 10.19 0.65 7.54
C VAL A 37 9.37 1.04 8.78
N ILE A 38 8.44 1.96 8.63
CA ILE A 38 7.42 2.24 9.64
C ILE A 38 6.15 1.51 9.23
N ALA A 39 5.86 0.40 9.92
CA ALA A 39 4.71 -0.45 9.65
C ALA A 39 3.49 0.06 10.43
N VAL A 40 2.50 0.63 9.73
CA VAL A 40 1.29 1.18 10.35
C VAL A 40 0.10 0.30 10.01
N ASP A 41 -0.66 -0.12 11.02
CA ASP A 41 -1.89 -0.88 10.85
C ASP A 41 -2.86 -0.56 12.01
N PRO A 42 -4.20 -0.61 11.80
CA PRO A 42 -5.17 -0.51 12.89
C PRO A 42 -4.98 -1.59 13.96
N ASP A 43 -4.52 -2.76 13.55
CA ASP A 43 -4.19 -3.88 14.42
C ASP A 43 -2.69 -3.83 14.79
N VAL A 44 -2.42 -3.51 16.05
CA VAL A 44 -1.06 -3.37 16.56
C VAL A 44 -0.27 -4.68 16.55
N GLU A 45 -0.94 -5.82 16.71
CA GLU A 45 -0.29 -7.14 16.70
C GLU A 45 0.19 -7.47 15.28
N LEU A 46 -0.60 -7.16 14.26
CA LEU A 46 -0.21 -7.31 12.87
C LEU A 46 0.94 -6.37 12.50
N ALA A 47 0.87 -5.10 12.89
CA ALA A 47 1.97 -4.15 12.66
C ALA A 47 3.27 -4.64 13.31
N THR A 48 3.20 -5.14 14.55
CA THR A 48 4.36 -5.68 15.29
C THR A 48 4.91 -6.95 14.63
N GLY A 49 4.03 -7.83 14.18
CA GLY A 49 4.43 -9.04 13.45
C GLY A 49 5.24 -8.70 12.20
N VAL A 50 4.73 -7.77 11.39
CA VAL A 50 5.42 -7.33 10.16
C VAL A 50 6.74 -6.63 10.48
N ALA A 51 6.78 -5.78 11.49
CA ALA A 51 8.04 -5.15 11.91
C ALA A 51 9.09 -6.19 12.28
N SER A 52 8.74 -7.19 13.11
CA SER A 52 9.64 -8.29 13.49
C SER A 52 10.12 -9.11 12.29
N GLU A 53 9.25 -9.35 11.32
CA GLU A 53 9.62 -10.04 10.08
C GLU A 53 10.61 -9.23 9.24
N VAL A 54 10.43 -7.93 9.14
CA VAL A 54 11.36 -7.01 8.44
C VAL A 54 12.71 -6.95 9.18
N GLU A 55 12.70 -6.91 10.50
CA GLU A 55 13.93 -6.95 11.31
C GLU A 55 14.69 -8.28 11.12
N ALA A 56 13.99 -9.41 10.98
CA ALA A 56 14.60 -10.70 10.68
C ALA A 56 15.29 -10.73 9.31
N LEU A 57 14.97 -9.80 8.40
CA LEU A 57 15.65 -9.60 7.12
C LEU A 57 16.92 -8.73 7.24
N GLY A 58 17.22 -8.22 8.45
CA GLY A 58 18.37 -7.36 8.73
C GLY A 58 18.11 -5.87 8.53
N ALA A 59 16.87 -5.46 8.33
CA ALA A 59 16.48 -4.05 8.22
C ALA A 59 15.99 -3.50 9.58
N THR A 60 15.78 -2.20 9.66
CA THR A 60 15.12 -1.56 10.81
C THR A 60 13.62 -1.43 10.53
N ALA A 61 12.79 -1.82 11.48
CA ALA A 61 11.36 -1.59 11.36
C ALA A 61 10.73 -1.15 12.69
N ILE A 62 9.69 -0.32 12.61
CA ILE A 62 8.96 0.18 13.78
C ILE A 62 7.46 0.01 13.56
N PRO A 63 6.76 -0.68 14.46
CA PRO A 63 5.32 -0.81 14.40
C PRO A 63 4.64 0.43 15.01
N ILE A 64 3.58 0.91 14.37
CA ILE A 64 2.69 1.94 14.90
C ILE A 64 1.26 1.49 14.72
N ARG A 65 0.46 1.55 15.79
CA ARG A 65 -0.99 1.42 15.66
C ARG A 65 -1.56 2.70 15.09
N GLY A 66 -2.33 2.61 14.00
CA GLY A 66 -3.02 3.76 13.43
C GLY A 66 -4.03 3.36 12.35
N ASP A 67 -5.25 3.85 12.50
CA ASP A 67 -6.31 3.74 11.49
C ASP A 67 -6.31 5.01 10.63
N MET A 68 -5.91 4.88 9.37
CA MET A 68 -5.82 6.03 8.47
C MET A 68 -7.19 6.59 8.05
N SER A 69 -8.29 5.91 8.38
CA SER A 69 -9.64 6.44 8.20
C SER A 69 -10.09 7.33 9.37
N VAL A 70 -9.32 7.39 10.47
CA VAL A 70 -9.61 8.16 11.69
C VAL A 70 -8.64 9.32 11.81
N VAL A 71 -9.12 10.54 11.72
CA VAL A 71 -8.29 11.76 11.67
C VAL A 71 -7.33 11.90 12.86
N LEU A 72 -7.76 11.51 14.06
CA LEU A 72 -6.92 11.56 15.27
C LEU A 72 -5.77 10.55 15.20
N ASP A 73 -6.04 9.34 14.71
CA ASP A 73 -5.01 8.31 14.52
C ASP A 73 -4.00 8.75 13.44
N VAL A 74 -4.48 9.36 12.36
CA VAL A 74 -3.59 9.92 11.32
C VAL A 74 -2.68 10.98 11.92
N THR A 75 -3.25 11.98 12.63
CA THR A 75 -2.47 13.06 13.22
C THR A 75 -1.43 12.52 14.20
N SER A 76 -1.83 11.67 15.14
CA SER A 76 -0.91 11.10 16.14
C SER A 76 0.16 10.19 15.51
N THR A 77 -0.17 9.48 14.43
CA THR A 77 0.81 8.67 13.70
C THR A 77 1.89 9.55 13.08
N PHE A 78 1.52 10.63 12.40
CA PHE A 78 2.49 11.53 11.76
C PHE A 78 3.31 12.30 12.79
N GLU A 79 2.71 12.78 13.87
CA GLU A 79 3.43 13.42 14.98
C GLU A 79 4.47 12.49 15.61
N LYS A 80 4.11 11.22 15.85
CA LYS A 80 5.04 10.22 16.37
C LYS A 80 6.17 9.92 15.39
N VAL A 81 5.87 9.86 14.10
CA VAL A 81 6.89 9.66 13.05
C VAL A 81 7.85 10.85 13.00
N GLU A 82 7.33 12.07 13.05
CA GLU A 82 8.15 13.28 13.06
C GLU A 82 9.06 13.34 14.30
N GLU A 83 8.55 12.96 15.48
CA GLU A 83 9.33 12.88 16.71
C GLU A 83 10.49 11.88 16.62
N LEU A 84 10.24 10.70 16.00
CA LEU A 84 11.22 9.62 15.95
C LEU A 84 12.25 9.80 14.84
N PHE A 85 11.84 10.34 13.70
CA PHE A 85 12.62 10.32 12.46
C PHE A 85 12.75 11.67 11.76
N GLY A 86 11.94 12.66 12.12
CA GLY A 86 11.80 13.90 11.37
C GLY A 86 10.98 13.69 10.09
N LEU A 87 11.55 14.06 8.94
CA LEU A 87 10.87 13.93 7.67
C LEU A 87 11.01 12.53 7.06
N LEU A 88 9.95 12.07 6.42
CA LEU A 88 9.92 10.83 5.66
C LEU A 88 10.50 11.00 4.25
N ASP A 89 11.16 9.98 3.74
CA ASP A 89 11.51 9.89 2.32
C ASP A 89 10.33 9.41 1.48
N GLY A 90 9.46 8.58 2.05
CA GLY A 90 8.31 8.06 1.33
C GLY A 90 7.18 7.52 2.18
N ILE A 91 6.02 7.45 1.54
CA ILE A 91 4.80 6.86 2.11
C ILE A 91 4.22 5.90 1.07
N VAL A 92 3.87 4.69 1.51
CA VAL A 92 3.02 3.77 0.76
C VAL A 92 1.73 3.57 1.53
N HIS A 93 0.63 3.97 0.92
CA HIS A 93 -0.70 3.84 1.50
C HIS A 93 -1.48 2.75 0.77
N VAL A 94 -1.90 1.72 1.50
CA VAL A 94 -2.62 0.59 0.91
C VAL A 94 -4.11 0.73 1.21
N THR A 95 -4.92 0.87 0.16
CA THR A 95 -6.37 0.99 0.21
C THR A 95 -6.98 -0.25 -0.42
N THR A 96 -7.60 -1.09 0.38
CA THR A 96 -8.12 -2.37 -0.09
C THR A 96 -9.47 -2.73 0.54
N ALA A 97 -10.25 -1.73 0.94
CA ALA A 97 -11.59 -1.96 1.44
C ALA A 97 -12.42 -2.73 0.40
N GLU A 98 -13.24 -3.63 0.88
CA GLU A 98 -14.05 -4.52 0.04
C GLU A 98 -15.45 -4.64 0.62
N SER A 99 -16.45 -4.55 -0.24
CA SER A 99 -17.78 -5.10 0.02
C SER A 99 -18.04 -6.23 -0.97
N LYS A 100 -18.55 -7.35 -0.46
CA LYS A 100 -19.01 -8.49 -1.27
C LYS A 100 -20.48 -8.40 -1.62
N THR A 101 -21.17 -7.38 -1.14
CA THR A 101 -22.57 -7.13 -1.40
C THR A 101 -22.77 -6.69 -2.85
N PRO A 102 -23.66 -7.33 -3.62
CA PRO A 102 -23.99 -6.88 -4.96
C PRO A 102 -24.41 -5.41 -4.98
N PHE A 103 -24.02 -4.67 -6.00
CA PHE A 103 -24.25 -3.22 -6.05
C PHE A 103 -25.70 -2.80 -5.76
N VAL A 104 -26.67 -3.55 -6.28
CA VAL A 104 -28.11 -3.25 -6.10
C VAL A 104 -28.61 -3.48 -4.67
N GLU A 105 -27.84 -4.19 -3.86
CA GLU A 105 -28.17 -4.52 -2.46
C GLU A 105 -27.24 -3.79 -1.48
N LEU A 106 -26.29 -2.99 -1.99
CA LEU A 106 -25.30 -2.29 -1.17
C LEU A 106 -25.99 -1.35 -0.18
N LEU A 107 -25.70 -1.53 1.10
CA LEU A 107 -26.23 -0.68 2.15
C LEU A 107 -25.45 0.63 2.24
N GLU A 108 -26.14 1.68 2.67
CA GLU A 108 -25.53 3.00 2.88
C GLU A 108 -24.31 2.95 3.82
N GLY A 109 -24.39 2.15 4.90
CA GLY A 109 -23.28 1.95 5.83
C GLY A 109 -22.06 1.37 5.16
N GLU A 110 -22.20 0.33 4.33
CA GLU A 110 -21.09 -0.28 3.59
C GLU A 110 -20.46 0.70 2.60
N TRP A 111 -21.30 1.53 1.94
CA TRP A 111 -20.80 2.61 1.09
C TRP A 111 -19.95 3.62 1.87
N TYR A 112 -20.41 4.06 3.04
CA TYR A 112 -19.63 4.95 3.91
C TYR A 112 -18.34 4.31 4.39
N ASP A 113 -18.33 3.02 4.69
CA ASP A 113 -17.14 2.28 5.10
C ASP A 113 -16.09 2.26 3.96
N LEU A 114 -16.51 1.92 2.74
CA LEU A 114 -15.63 1.95 1.56
C LEU A 114 -15.04 3.35 1.32
N MET A 115 -15.90 4.39 1.35
CA MET A 115 -15.46 5.77 1.19
C MET A 115 -14.52 6.21 2.32
N SER A 116 -14.76 5.76 3.55
CA SER A 116 -13.94 6.11 4.70
C SER A 116 -12.59 5.42 4.66
N GLN A 117 -12.56 4.13 4.37
CA GLN A 117 -11.33 3.32 4.42
C GLN A 117 -10.40 3.61 3.25
N ASP A 118 -10.93 3.91 2.06
CA ASP A 118 -10.10 4.11 0.88
C ASP A 118 -9.96 5.58 0.49
N VAL A 119 -11.06 6.33 0.34
CA VAL A 119 -10.99 7.71 -0.17
C VAL A 119 -10.59 8.69 0.91
N LYS A 120 -11.28 8.67 2.06
CA LYS A 120 -10.99 9.58 3.17
C LYS A 120 -9.62 9.33 3.76
N SER A 121 -9.22 8.06 3.92
CA SER A 121 -7.88 7.71 4.39
C SER A 121 -6.79 8.22 3.44
N SER A 122 -6.96 8.04 2.12
CA SER A 122 -6.04 8.56 1.11
C SER A 122 -5.93 10.07 1.17
N LEU A 123 -7.07 10.78 1.36
CA LEU A 123 -7.08 12.23 1.54
C LEU A 123 -6.23 12.64 2.75
N TYR A 124 -6.43 12.01 3.91
CA TYR A 124 -5.71 12.37 5.14
C TYR A 124 -4.23 12.02 5.06
N VAL A 125 -3.89 10.85 4.51
CA VAL A 125 -2.50 10.45 4.28
C VAL A 125 -1.79 11.41 3.34
N LEU A 126 -2.45 11.85 2.26
CA LEU A 126 -1.90 12.87 1.37
C LEU A 126 -1.74 14.23 2.08
N GLN A 127 -2.74 14.68 2.84
CA GLN A 127 -2.66 15.96 3.56
C GLN A 127 -1.51 16.00 4.55
N GLN A 128 -1.31 14.95 5.33
CA GLN A 128 -0.23 14.88 6.30
C GLN A 128 1.10 14.55 5.61
N GLY A 129 1.11 13.60 4.67
CA GLY A 129 2.31 13.20 3.95
C GLY A 129 2.98 14.37 3.24
N LEU A 130 2.20 15.22 2.56
CA LEU A 130 2.74 16.41 1.88
C LEU A 130 3.40 17.43 2.81
N ARG A 131 3.14 17.37 4.13
CA ARG A 131 3.78 18.22 5.15
C ARG A 131 5.02 17.57 5.75
N HIS A 132 5.05 16.24 5.81
CA HIS A 132 6.06 15.46 6.53
C HIS A 132 7.06 14.76 5.61
N LEU A 133 7.01 15.00 4.28
CA LEU A 133 7.97 14.45 3.34
C LEU A 133 9.18 15.36 3.16
N ALA A 134 10.36 14.75 3.08
CA ALA A 134 11.58 15.41 2.64
C ALA A 134 11.45 15.89 1.20
N GLY A 135 12.25 16.88 0.83
CA GLY A 135 12.29 17.37 -0.55
C GLY A 135 12.61 16.25 -1.54
N GLY A 136 11.75 16.10 -2.55
CA GLY A 136 11.85 14.98 -3.51
C GLY A 136 11.24 13.66 -3.02
N GLY A 137 10.54 13.67 -1.89
CA GLY A 137 9.84 12.49 -1.36
C GLY A 137 8.70 12.00 -2.24
N PHE A 138 8.12 10.85 -1.87
CA PHE A 138 7.08 10.21 -2.67
C PHE A 138 5.90 9.74 -1.82
N VAL A 139 4.74 9.67 -2.46
CA VAL A 139 3.57 8.93 -1.99
C VAL A 139 3.14 7.95 -3.07
N THR A 140 3.05 6.68 -2.72
CA THR A 140 2.47 5.65 -3.57
C THR A 140 1.20 5.13 -2.92
N ILE A 141 0.08 5.20 -3.64
CA ILE A 141 -1.19 4.63 -3.16
C ILE A 141 -1.46 3.33 -3.90
N VAL A 142 -1.64 2.25 -3.17
CA VAL A 142 -2.11 0.97 -3.71
C VAL A 142 -3.63 0.98 -3.68
N LEU A 143 -4.23 0.96 -4.85
CA LEU A 143 -5.68 1.07 -5.05
C LEU A 143 -6.35 -0.32 -5.06
N PRO A 144 -7.66 -0.38 -4.89
CA PRO A 144 -8.40 -1.63 -5.02
C PRO A 144 -8.14 -2.34 -6.36
N PRO A 145 -8.00 -3.68 -6.36
CA PRO A 145 -7.68 -4.46 -7.55
C PRO A 145 -8.58 -4.22 -8.75
N ALA A 146 -8.00 -4.29 -9.95
CA ALA A 146 -8.73 -4.08 -11.21
C ALA A 146 -9.85 -5.10 -11.42
N ALA A 147 -9.65 -6.35 -10.96
CA ALA A 147 -10.66 -7.41 -11.03
C ALA A 147 -11.93 -7.11 -10.23
N ARG A 148 -11.88 -6.21 -9.26
CA ARG A 148 -13.07 -5.76 -8.52
C ARG A 148 -13.81 -4.71 -9.36
N ILE A 149 -14.79 -5.16 -10.14
CA ILE A 149 -15.50 -4.37 -11.16
C ILE A 149 -16.82 -3.78 -10.68
N GLU A 150 -17.24 -4.06 -9.46
CA GLU A 150 -18.50 -3.53 -8.92
C GLU A 150 -18.51 -1.99 -8.95
N PRO A 151 -19.65 -1.35 -9.30
CA PRO A 151 -19.72 0.10 -9.48
C PRO A 151 -19.23 0.90 -8.28
N HIS A 152 -19.50 0.44 -7.06
CA HIS A 152 -19.03 1.09 -5.83
C HIS A 152 -17.49 1.04 -5.71
N THR A 153 -16.84 -0.10 -6.02
CA THR A 153 -15.39 -0.22 -5.99
C THR A 153 -14.72 0.61 -7.07
N VAL A 154 -15.29 0.60 -8.29
CA VAL A 154 -14.79 1.43 -9.40
C VAL A 154 -14.90 2.91 -9.05
N SER A 155 -16.00 3.35 -8.41
CA SER A 155 -16.18 4.75 -7.98
C SER A 155 -15.15 5.17 -6.94
N VAL A 156 -14.90 4.34 -5.94
CA VAL A 156 -13.87 4.56 -4.91
C VAL A 156 -12.48 4.67 -5.56
N ARG A 157 -12.12 3.74 -6.44
CA ARG A 157 -10.84 3.77 -7.16
C ARG A 157 -10.67 5.05 -7.96
N LYS A 158 -11.70 5.48 -8.71
CA LYS A 158 -11.65 6.73 -9.47
C LYS A 158 -11.58 7.98 -8.60
N ALA A 159 -12.18 7.97 -7.43
CA ALA A 159 -12.02 9.05 -6.47
C ALA A 159 -10.56 9.18 -5.97
N VAL A 160 -9.90 8.06 -5.66
CA VAL A 160 -8.49 8.07 -5.26
C VAL A 160 -7.57 8.46 -6.42
N GLU A 161 -7.84 8.00 -7.65
CA GLU A 161 -7.11 8.46 -8.86
C GLU A 161 -7.21 9.98 -9.01
N GLY A 162 -8.39 10.57 -8.77
CA GLY A 162 -8.59 12.02 -8.78
C GLY A 162 -7.78 12.75 -7.70
N LEU A 163 -7.63 12.17 -6.50
CA LEU A 163 -6.75 12.71 -5.46
C LEU A 163 -5.28 12.72 -5.91
N ILE A 164 -4.80 11.63 -6.53
CA ILE A 164 -3.44 11.50 -7.07
C ILE A 164 -3.20 12.57 -8.13
N GLU A 165 -4.11 12.72 -9.09
CA GLU A 165 -4.02 13.72 -10.15
C GLU A 165 -3.97 15.14 -9.58
N GLY A 166 -4.89 15.48 -8.67
CA GLY A 166 -4.96 16.80 -8.03
C GLY A 166 -3.71 17.11 -7.22
N ALA A 167 -3.24 16.16 -6.40
CA ALA A 167 -2.03 16.32 -5.59
C ALA A 167 -0.79 16.55 -6.47
N THR A 168 -0.64 15.79 -7.55
CA THR A 168 0.48 15.91 -8.48
C THR A 168 0.54 17.30 -9.15
N ARG A 169 -0.60 17.86 -9.51
CA ARG A 169 -0.67 19.19 -10.13
C ARG A 169 -0.37 20.30 -9.13
N THR A 170 -0.81 20.13 -7.88
CA THR A 170 -0.70 21.18 -6.85
C THR A 170 0.65 21.16 -6.13
N PHE A 171 1.30 19.99 -6.01
CA PHE A 171 2.54 19.80 -5.26
C PHE A 171 3.65 19.20 -6.13
N PRO A 172 4.25 19.99 -7.05
CA PRO A 172 5.22 19.48 -8.01
C PRO A 172 6.54 19.00 -7.38
N GLY A 173 6.81 19.35 -6.12
CA GLY A 173 8.00 18.90 -5.37
C GLY A 173 7.89 17.49 -4.78
N VAL A 174 6.71 16.86 -4.85
CA VAL A 174 6.46 15.51 -4.35
C VAL A 174 5.97 14.62 -5.49
N ARG A 175 6.41 13.39 -5.52
CA ARG A 175 5.95 12.38 -6.48
C ARG A 175 4.76 11.64 -5.89
N VAL A 176 3.58 11.81 -6.46
CA VAL A 176 2.38 11.09 -6.05
C VAL A 176 1.95 10.18 -7.18
N ASN A 177 1.89 8.88 -6.92
CA ASN A 177 1.55 7.86 -7.92
C ASN A 177 0.60 6.81 -7.33
N GLY A 178 -0.04 6.04 -8.21
CA GLY A 178 -0.92 4.93 -7.86
C GLY A 178 -0.45 3.61 -8.44
N VAL A 179 -0.81 2.51 -7.78
CA VAL A 179 -0.65 1.15 -8.27
C VAL A 179 -1.96 0.42 -8.12
N VAL A 180 -2.47 -0.14 -9.22
CA VAL A 180 -3.66 -0.98 -9.25
C VAL A 180 -3.24 -2.41 -9.53
N PRO A 181 -3.33 -3.33 -8.55
CA PRO A 181 -3.09 -4.75 -8.82
C PRO A 181 -4.20 -5.31 -9.71
N SER A 182 -3.86 -6.26 -10.61
CA SER A 182 -4.87 -6.85 -11.50
C SER A 182 -5.94 -7.64 -10.73
N ARG A 183 -5.59 -8.24 -9.60
CA ARG A 183 -6.45 -9.06 -8.74
C ARG A 183 -6.02 -8.98 -7.27
N ASP A 184 -6.80 -9.58 -6.40
CA ASP A 184 -6.42 -9.78 -5.00
C ASP A 184 -5.23 -10.74 -4.86
N PRO A 185 -4.43 -10.61 -3.80
CA PRO A 185 -3.33 -11.52 -3.56
C PRO A 185 -3.87 -12.91 -3.21
N VAL A 186 -3.30 -13.93 -3.84
CA VAL A 186 -3.59 -15.34 -3.54
C VAL A 186 -2.29 -16.04 -3.15
N GLY A 187 -2.29 -16.71 -2.00
CA GLY A 187 -1.12 -17.46 -1.54
C GLY A 187 -0.07 -16.62 -0.84
N ASP A 188 1.20 -16.82 -1.19
CA ASP A 188 2.33 -16.12 -0.56
C ASP A 188 2.16 -14.59 -0.72
N PRO A 189 2.25 -13.82 0.37
CA PRO A 189 2.11 -12.36 0.37
C PRO A 189 3.16 -11.62 -0.49
N TYR A 190 4.14 -12.32 -1.02
CA TYR A 190 5.21 -11.75 -1.86
C TYR A 190 4.85 -11.75 -3.35
N ASP A 191 3.74 -11.15 -3.73
CA ASP A 191 3.43 -10.91 -5.13
C ASP A 191 4.46 -9.94 -5.73
N LEU A 192 5.56 -10.52 -6.19
CA LEU A 192 6.78 -9.82 -6.62
C LEU A 192 6.52 -8.67 -7.63
N PRO A 193 5.61 -8.81 -8.61
CA PRO A 193 5.35 -7.72 -9.56
C PRO A 193 4.80 -6.46 -8.91
N LEU A 194 3.91 -6.58 -7.94
CA LEU A 194 3.35 -5.43 -7.22
C LEU A 194 4.41 -4.76 -6.36
N VAL A 195 5.18 -5.55 -5.62
CA VAL A 195 6.29 -5.04 -4.81
C VAL A 195 7.30 -4.32 -5.70
N ARG A 196 7.67 -4.90 -6.85
CA ARG A 196 8.57 -4.27 -7.82
C ARG A 196 7.99 -2.98 -8.39
N ALA A 197 6.69 -2.93 -8.68
CA ALA A 197 6.05 -1.71 -9.16
C ALA A 197 6.04 -0.62 -8.08
N ALA A 198 5.66 -0.96 -6.85
CA ALA A 198 5.69 -0.03 -5.74
C ALA A 198 7.11 0.48 -5.47
N LEU A 199 8.12 -0.41 -5.48
CA LEU A 199 9.53 -0.05 -5.34
C LEU A 199 10.03 0.75 -6.55
N GLY A 200 9.64 0.37 -7.77
CA GLY A 200 10.06 1.03 -9.00
C GLY A 200 9.56 2.47 -9.13
N LEU A 201 8.36 2.77 -8.61
CA LEU A 201 7.84 4.14 -8.55
C LEU A 201 8.61 5.04 -7.58
N VAL A 202 9.39 4.43 -6.71
CA VAL A 202 10.18 5.11 -5.67
C VAL A 202 11.61 5.34 -6.12
N SER A 203 12.16 4.41 -6.92
CA SER A 203 13.56 4.44 -7.30
C SER A 203 13.92 5.67 -8.15
N MET A 204 15.20 6.03 -8.15
CA MET A 204 15.73 7.17 -8.89
C MET A 204 15.49 7.12 -10.40
N VAL A 205 15.23 5.94 -10.96
CA VAL A 205 14.84 5.79 -12.38
C VAL A 205 13.52 6.52 -12.66
N SER A 206 12.74 6.81 -11.62
CA SER A 206 11.44 7.46 -11.70
C SER A 206 11.45 8.93 -11.28
N GLU A 207 12.56 9.63 -11.21
CA GLU A 207 12.60 11.05 -10.83
C GLU A 207 11.64 11.94 -11.64
N GLY A 208 11.28 11.51 -12.84
CA GLY A 208 10.28 12.17 -13.69
C GLY A 208 8.87 11.59 -13.61
N ILE A 209 8.65 10.45 -12.95
CA ILE A 209 7.35 9.77 -12.92
C ILE A 209 6.51 10.28 -11.76
N ARG A 210 5.43 10.96 -12.10
CA ARG A 210 4.45 11.48 -11.15
C ARG A 210 3.07 11.60 -11.79
N GLY A 211 2.03 11.41 -10.99
CA GLY A 211 0.64 11.43 -11.45
C GLY A 211 0.26 10.21 -12.29
N VAL A 212 1.04 9.15 -12.21
CA VAL A 212 0.80 7.91 -12.95
C VAL A 212 0.08 6.92 -12.05
N VAL A 213 -0.93 6.27 -12.61
CA VAL A 213 -1.56 5.09 -12.01
C VAL A 213 -1.20 3.89 -12.87
N LEU A 214 -0.39 2.98 -12.31
CA LEU A 214 0.07 1.79 -13.00
C LEU A 214 -0.81 0.59 -12.65
N GLU A 215 -1.38 -0.05 -13.67
CA GLU A 215 -1.97 -1.38 -13.50
C GLU A 215 -0.88 -2.45 -13.55
N VAL A 216 -0.82 -3.30 -12.54
CA VAL A 216 0.18 -4.35 -12.40
C VAL A 216 -0.47 -5.71 -12.54
N GLN A 217 -0.05 -6.45 -13.56
CA GLN A 217 -0.48 -7.83 -13.77
C GLN A 217 0.18 -8.73 -12.74
N LEU A 218 -0.63 -9.40 -11.93
CA LEU A 218 -0.17 -10.43 -11.02
C LEU A 218 -0.18 -11.79 -11.72
N PRO A 219 0.79 -12.68 -11.45
CA PRO A 219 0.80 -14.01 -12.04
C PRO A 219 -0.46 -14.76 -11.65
N GLU A 220 -0.97 -15.58 -12.57
CA GLU A 220 -2.07 -16.50 -12.25
C GLU A 220 -1.66 -17.36 -11.03
N PRO A 221 -2.58 -17.60 -10.09
CA PRO A 221 -2.32 -18.55 -9.02
C PRO A 221 -1.97 -19.90 -9.66
N PRO A 222 -1.01 -20.65 -9.09
CA PRO A 222 -0.76 -21.99 -9.57
C PRO A 222 -2.10 -22.73 -9.55
N LEU A 223 -2.42 -23.41 -10.67
CA LEU A 223 -3.59 -24.28 -10.72
C LEU A 223 -3.45 -25.25 -9.54
N GLU A 224 -4.42 -25.22 -8.62
CA GLU A 224 -4.51 -26.26 -7.61
C GLU A 224 -4.74 -27.58 -8.37
N PHE A 225 -3.64 -28.28 -8.60
CA PHE A 225 -3.69 -29.64 -9.09
C PHE A 225 -4.14 -30.47 -7.88
N GLU A 226 -5.44 -30.74 -7.77
CA GLU A 226 -5.93 -31.81 -6.92
C GLU A 226 -5.58 -33.15 -7.59
N PRO A 227 -4.46 -33.81 -7.26
CA PRO A 227 -4.03 -34.99 -7.97
C PRO A 227 -4.89 -36.23 -7.67
N TYR A 228 -5.91 -36.11 -6.84
CA TYR A 228 -6.68 -37.28 -6.34
C TYR A 228 -8.21 -37.18 -6.42
N ALA A 229 -8.80 -36.07 -6.84
CA ALA A 229 -10.26 -36.00 -6.97
C ALA A 229 -10.81 -36.92 -8.07
N ALA A 230 -10.03 -37.14 -9.14
CA ALA A 230 -10.44 -37.96 -10.28
C ALA A 230 -10.34 -39.48 -10.08
N LEU A 231 -9.73 -39.96 -8.97
CA LEU A 231 -9.55 -41.43 -8.74
C LEU A 231 -10.57 -42.03 -7.77
N ARG A 232 -11.54 -41.25 -7.28
CA ARG A 232 -12.60 -41.75 -6.38
C ARG A 232 -13.88 -42.20 -7.07
N GLU A 233 -13.99 -42.05 -8.36
CA GLU A 233 -15.18 -42.43 -9.16
C GLU A 233 -14.87 -43.42 -10.31
N LEU A 234 -13.93 -44.31 -10.13
CA LEU A 234 -13.80 -45.47 -10.99
C LEU A 234 -14.44 -46.68 -10.31
N PRO A 235 -15.42 -47.30 -10.97
CA PRO A 235 -16.19 -48.43 -10.44
C PRO A 235 -15.32 -49.69 -10.18
#